data_8c96ab71d9ea4864eba878e575d0fb75
#
_entry.id   8c96ab71d9ea4864eba878e575d0fb75
#
_cell.length_a   1.000
_cell.length_b   1.000
_cell.length_c   1.000
_cell.angle_alpha   90.00
_cell.angle_beta   90.00
_cell.angle_gamma   90.00
#
_symmetry.space_group_name_H-M   'P 1'
#
loop_
_entity.id
_entity.type
_entity.pdbx_description
1 polymer ?
#
loop_
_entity_poly.entity_id
_entity_poly.type
_entity_poly.pdbx_seq_one_letter_code
_entity_poly.pdbx_strand_id
1 'polypeptide(L)'
;MSKEELVKKLTEVGINGEWINPDKYGFSRTFQFELNGQIIKIEWFCNYSTLMIGNAHFWFDRISTYSGYPMQGEWIEFSFGNEKPLHLKVKESDKE
;
A
#
# COMPACT_ATOMS: atom_id res chain seq x y z
N MET A 1 -12.38 3.90 -1.02
CA MET A 1 -11.76 3.01 -0.02
C MET A 1 -11.62 3.77 1.28
N SER A 2 -12.04 3.16 2.38
CA SER A 2 -11.92 3.78 3.68
C SER A 2 -10.52 3.62 4.23
N LYS A 3 -10.18 4.41 5.24
CA LYS A 3 -8.88 4.25 5.91
C LYS A 3 -8.75 2.86 6.53
N GLU A 4 -9.84 2.36 7.12
CA GLU A 4 -9.82 1.04 7.74
C GLU A 4 -9.57 -0.05 6.72
N GLU A 5 -10.17 0.07 5.55
CA GLU A 5 -9.98 -0.90 4.48
C GLU A 5 -8.55 -0.87 3.97
N LEU A 6 -7.98 0.32 3.82
CA LEU A 6 -6.59 0.47 3.41
C LEU A 6 -5.65 -0.24 4.37
N VAL A 7 -5.80 0.03 5.67
CA VAL A 7 -4.94 -0.58 6.68
C VAL A 7 -5.14 -2.09 6.72
N LYS A 8 -6.40 -2.55 6.61
CA LYS A 8 -6.69 -3.97 6.64
C LYS A 8 -5.98 -4.71 5.50
N LYS A 9 -6.06 -4.14 4.28
CA LYS A 9 -5.42 -4.78 3.13
C LYS A 9 -3.91 -4.86 3.30
N LEU A 10 -3.30 -3.80 3.81
CA LEU A 10 -1.85 -3.81 4.03
C LEU A 10 -1.47 -4.80 5.12
N THR A 11 -2.26 -4.86 6.18
CA THR A 11 -1.98 -5.77 7.29
C THR A 11 -2.09 -7.23 6.86
N GLU A 12 -2.97 -7.53 5.90
CA GLU A 12 -3.14 -8.90 5.41
C GLU A 12 -1.86 -9.48 4.85
N VAL A 13 -0.98 -8.64 4.33
CA VAL A 13 0.30 -9.11 3.79
C VAL A 13 1.46 -8.76 4.72
N GLY A 14 1.16 -8.43 5.97
CA GLY A 14 2.21 -8.21 6.96
C GLY A 14 2.82 -6.83 6.96
N ILE A 15 2.22 -5.88 6.27
CA ILE A 15 2.71 -4.50 6.27
C ILE A 15 2.12 -3.78 7.47
N ASN A 16 3.01 -3.28 8.33
CA ASN A 16 2.62 -2.50 9.50
C ASN A 16 3.13 -1.09 9.32
N GLY A 17 2.25 -0.12 9.51
CA GLY A 17 2.62 1.25 9.34
C GLY A 17 1.89 2.13 10.33
N GLU A 18 1.97 3.43 10.11
CA GLU A 18 1.34 4.38 11.02
C GLU A 18 0.87 5.59 10.24
N TRP A 19 -0.16 6.23 10.76
CA TRP A 19 -0.62 7.50 10.24
C TRP A 19 0.27 8.59 10.79
N ILE A 20 0.80 9.43 9.91
CA ILE A 20 1.76 10.48 10.30
C ILE A 20 1.22 11.85 9.90
N ASN A 21 1.87 12.88 10.43
CA ASN A 21 1.58 14.29 10.10
C ASN A 21 0.12 14.65 10.31
N PRO A 22 -0.43 14.45 11.52
CA PRO A 22 -1.81 14.81 11.77
C PRO A 22 -2.00 16.32 11.70
N ASP A 23 -3.20 16.75 11.31
CA ASP A 23 -3.53 18.16 11.33
C ASP A 23 -3.85 18.58 12.76
N LYS A 24 -4.30 19.82 12.94
CA LYS A 24 -4.56 20.36 14.28
C LYS A 24 -5.69 19.64 15.00
N TYR A 25 -6.49 18.87 14.29
CA TYR A 25 -7.59 18.10 14.88
C TYR A 25 -7.19 16.65 15.12
N GLY A 26 -5.94 16.29 14.84
CA GLY A 26 -5.49 14.92 15.01
C GLY A 26 -5.80 14.02 13.83
N PHE A 27 -6.24 14.58 12.71
CA PHE A 27 -6.60 13.81 11.52
C PHE A 27 -5.40 13.72 10.58
N SER A 28 -5.03 12.51 10.21
CA SER A 28 -3.91 12.28 9.30
C SER A 28 -4.41 11.68 8.00
N ARG A 29 -3.81 12.11 6.88
CA ARG A 29 -4.08 11.55 5.57
C ARG A 29 -2.93 10.72 5.04
N THR A 30 -1.81 10.69 5.77
CA THR A 30 -0.59 10.04 5.28
C THR A 30 -0.30 8.82 6.12
N PHE A 31 -0.27 7.65 5.45
CA PHE A 31 0.09 6.38 6.07
C PHE A 31 1.48 6.03 5.61
N GLN A 32 2.38 5.73 6.54
CA GLN A 32 3.78 5.45 6.23
C GLN A 32 4.15 4.06 6.69
N PHE A 33 4.87 3.35 5.84
CA PHE A 33 5.40 2.03 6.21
C PHE A 33 6.74 1.83 5.53
N GLU A 34 7.45 0.83 6.02
CA GLU A 34 8.74 0.45 5.46
C GLU A 34 8.59 -0.90 4.78
N LEU A 35 9.17 -1.01 3.57
CA LEU A 35 9.10 -2.24 2.81
C LEU A 35 10.46 -2.46 2.17
N ASN A 36 11.11 -3.56 2.54
CA ASN A 36 12.43 -3.93 2.00
C ASN A 36 13.44 -2.79 2.14
N GLY A 37 13.43 -2.12 3.29
CA GLY A 37 14.38 -1.05 3.57
C GLY A 37 14.02 0.29 2.98
N GLN A 38 12.87 0.40 2.34
CA GLN A 38 12.45 1.64 1.70
C GLN A 38 11.20 2.18 2.38
N ILE A 39 11.19 3.49 2.64
CA ILE A 39 10.04 4.15 3.23
C ILE A 39 9.04 4.45 2.12
N ILE A 40 7.81 4.01 2.32
CA ILE A 40 6.72 4.20 1.37
C ILE A 40 5.59 4.91 2.08
N LYS A 41 4.98 5.87 1.41
CA LYS A 41 3.88 6.64 1.97
C LYS A 41 2.67 6.52 1.07
N ILE A 42 1.48 6.52 1.69
CA ILE A 42 0.23 6.55 0.96
C ILE A 42 -0.53 7.77 1.46
N GLU A 43 -0.87 8.67 0.56
CA GLU A 43 -1.73 9.79 0.89
C GLU A 43 -3.16 9.41 0.55
N TRP A 44 -3.99 9.32 1.59
CA TRP A 44 -5.34 8.80 1.47
C TRP A 44 -6.33 9.90 1.10
N PHE A 45 -7.18 9.58 0.12
CA PHE A 45 -8.35 10.39 -0.23
C PHE A 45 -9.52 9.44 -0.42
N CYS A 46 -10.74 9.97 -0.31
CA CYS A 46 -11.92 9.11 -0.34
C CYS A 46 -12.09 8.35 -1.66
N ASN A 47 -11.87 9.01 -2.77
CA ASN A 47 -12.14 8.42 -4.09
C ASN A 47 -10.92 7.75 -4.70
N TYR A 48 -9.75 8.14 -4.26
CA TYR A 48 -8.50 7.55 -4.74
C TYR A 48 -7.43 7.86 -3.71
N SER A 49 -6.28 7.25 -3.88
CA SER A 49 -5.13 7.51 -3.00
C SER A 49 -3.89 7.60 -3.86
N THR A 50 -2.83 8.13 -3.27
CA THR A 50 -1.56 8.28 -3.96
C THR A 50 -0.49 7.49 -3.23
N LEU A 51 0.16 6.59 -3.95
CA LEU A 51 1.29 5.82 -3.44
C LEU A 51 2.56 6.58 -3.81
N MET A 52 3.39 6.87 -2.81
CA MET A 52 4.60 7.65 -3.01
C MET A 52 5.82 6.80 -2.68
N ILE A 53 6.63 6.53 -3.69
CA ILE A 53 7.86 5.75 -3.55
C ILE A 53 8.99 6.58 -4.11
N GLY A 54 9.90 7.05 -3.25
CA GLY A 54 10.92 7.98 -3.67
C GLY A 54 10.29 9.22 -4.28
N ASN A 55 10.65 9.54 -5.52
CA ASN A 55 10.08 10.68 -6.24
C ASN A 55 8.92 10.28 -7.15
N ALA A 56 8.52 9.02 -7.12
CA ALA A 56 7.45 8.52 -7.99
C ALA A 56 6.12 8.54 -7.25
N HIS A 57 5.07 8.89 -7.97
CA HIS A 57 3.71 8.95 -7.43
C HIS A 57 2.82 8.10 -8.30
N PHE A 58 2.01 7.24 -7.68
CA PHE A 58 1.07 6.37 -8.39
C PHE A 58 -0.31 6.52 -7.77
N TRP A 59 -1.30 6.79 -8.60
CA TRP A 59 -2.68 6.87 -8.12
C TRP A 59 -3.25 5.46 -8.07
N PHE A 60 -4.08 5.20 -7.07
CA PHE A 60 -4.79 3.93 -7.00
C PHE A 60 -6.11 4.11 -6.30
N ASP A 61 -7.07 3.28 -6.66
CA ASP A 61 -8.37 3.26 -5.98
C ASP A 61 -8.73 1.85 -5.53
N ARG A 62 -7.89 0.87 -5.81
CA ARG A 62 -8.10 -0.50 -5.37
C ARG A 62 -6.78 -1.14 -4.99
N ILE A 63 -6.88 -2.02 -4.00
CA ILE A 63 -5.73 -2.81 -3.55
C ILE A 63 -6.14 -4.27 -3.56
N SER A 64 -5.29 -5.12 -4.13
CA SER A 64 -5.48 -6.56 -4.09
C SER A 64 -4.22 -7.20 -3.54
N THR A 65 -4.36 -8.32 -2.86
CA THR A 65 -3.22 -9.01 -2.28
C THR A 65 -3.17 -10.42 -2.84
N TYR A 66 -1.95 -10.90 -3.04
CA TYR A 66 -1.70 -12.24 -3.57
C TYR A 66 -0.71 -12.94 -2.67
N SER A 67 -0.89 -14.24 -2.54
CA SER A 67 0.03 -15.09 -1.80
C SER A 67 0.28 -16.32 -2.65
N GLY A 68 1.50 -16.42 -3.17
CA GLY A 68 1.89 -17.53 -4.02
C GLY A 68 1.55 -17.30 -5.47
N TYR A 69 0.63 -18.12 -6.02
CA TYR A 69 0.28 -18.07 -7.41
C TYR A 69 -0.51 -16.81 -7.76
N PRO A 70 -0.30 -16.18 -8.93
CA PRO A 70 0.62 -16.64 -10.00
C PRO A 70 2.06 -16.21 -9.79
N MET A 71 2.32 -15.34 -8.83
CA MET A 71 3.67 -14.86 -8.56
C MET A 71 4.15 -15.47 -7.24
N GLN A 72 5.43 -15.81 -7.20
CA GLN A 72 6.01 -16.38 -5.98
C GLN A 72 6.06 -15.31 -4.89
N GLY A 73 5.79 -15.74 -3.64
CA GLY A 73 5.85 -14.85 -2.50
C GLY A 73 4.54 -14.14 -2.23
N GLU A 74 4.61 -13.08 -1.46
CA GLU A 74 3.44 -12.27 -1.14
C GLU A 74 3.55 -10.93 -1.83
N TRP A 75 2.48 -10.54 -2.49
CA TRP A 75 2.45 -9.36 -3.34
C TRP A 75 1.23 -8.51 -3.04
N ILE A 76 1.37 -7.23 -3.28
CA ILE A 76 0.26 -6.31 -3.21
C ILE A 76 0.16 -5.58 -4.55
N GLU A 77 -1.06 -5.44 -5.03
CA GLU A 77 -1.33 -4.79 -6.31
C GLU A 77 -2.14 -3.53 -6.07
N PHE A 78 -1.66 -2.43 -6.62
CA PHE A 78 -2.37 -1.15 -6.60
C PHE A 78 -2.87 -0.89 -8.00
N SER A 79 -4.17 -0.63 -8.15
CA SER A 79 -4.73 -0.39 -9.47
C SER A 79 -5.61 0.84 -9.46
N PHE A 80 -5.71 1.47 -10.62
CA PHE A 80 -6.49 2.69 -10.79
C PHE A 80 -7.23 2.61 -12.12
N GLY A 81 -8.57 2.46 -12.05
CA GLY A 81 -9.38 2.33 -13.24
C GLY A 81 -8.89 1.22 -14.13
N ASN A 82 -8.66 1.54 -15.40
CA ASN A 82 -8.16 0.60 -16.40
C ASN A 82 -6.67 0.75 -16.63
N GLU A 83 -5.98 1.53 -15.79
CA GLU A 83 -4.54 1.71 -15.92
C GLU A 83 -3.81 0.43 -15.58
N LYS A 84 -2.58 0.33 -16.07
CA LYS A 84 -1.73 -0.81 -15.73
C LYS A 84 -1.44 -0.80 -14.23
N PRO A 85 -1.69 -1.91 -13.53
CA PRO A 85 -1.49 -1.94 -12.09
C PRO A 85 -0.01 -1.96 -11.71
N LEU A 86 0.26 -1.49 -10.49
CA LEU A 86 1.58 -1.53 -9.91
C LEU A 86 1.64 -2.66 -8.89
N HIS A 87 2.66 -3.48 -8.98
CA HIS A 87 2.86 -4.60 -8.06
C HIS A 87 4.07 -4.36 -7.19
N LEU A 88 3.90 -4.57 -5.88
CA LEU A 88 5.01 -4.53 -4.95
C LEU A 88 5.14 -5.90 -4.29
N LYS A 89 6.35 -6.43 -4.26
CA LYS A 89 6.61 -7.69 -3.58
C LYS A 89 6.84 -7.40 -2.11
N VAL A 90 6.02 -8.01 -1.27
CA VAL A 90 6.08 -7.78 0.17
C VAL A 90 7.03 -8.75 0.83
N LYS A 91 6.99 -10.02 0.40
CA LYS A 91 7.77 -11.06 1.03
C LYS A 91 8.21 -12.06 -0.01
N GLU A 92 9.45 -12.51 0.11
CA GLU A 92 9.97 -13.53 -0.79
C GLU A 92 9.27 -14.85 -0.57
N SER A 93 9.25 -15.65 -1.64
CA SER A 93 8.73 -16.98 -1.55
C SER A 93 9.56 -17.79 -0.55
N ASP A 94 8.86 -18.55 0.28
CA ASP A 94 9.53 -19.41 1.25
C ASP A 94 9.94 -20.69 0.53
N LYS A 95 11.22 -20.90 0.41
CA LYS A 95 11.74 -21.99 -0.40
C LYS A 95 12.30 -23.16 0.40
N GLU A 96 12.41 -23.00 1.68
CA GLU A 96 13.02 -24.03 2.52
C GLU A 96 12.24 -25.31 2.61
#